data_90fafb6eb739fad6a8d89a1b13dc6f9b
#
_entry.id   90fafb6eb739fad6a8d89a1b13dc6f9b
#
_cell.length_a   1.000
_cell.length_b   1.000
_cell.length_c   1.000
_cell.angle_alpha   90.00
_cell.angle_beta   90.00
_cell.angle_gamma   90.00
#
_symmetry.space_group_name_H-M   'P 1'
#
loop_
_entity.id
_entity.type
_entity.pdbx_description
1 polymer ?
#
loop_
_entity_poly.entity_id
_entity_poly.type
_entity_poly.pdbx_seq_one_letter_code
_entity_poly.pdbx_strand_id
1 'polypeptide(L)'
;MNMDDWIPEPEAPPPHTLQPLVPEARWTSTRLAGQLLADSQAFYTDWTALQGQPPYAVYHYADAAALYDILESGRIWASDLLYLAGSREADFARDLVRDHIRQRWNRGDALLNEFCGRAEAALDPIAWQRSIFAACFCENGDALAQWRAYAGPRGGYAVGLRTRALDAVSGRFRPAALRRIIYDPERQDALTSALLDRAIIALRAAGGSDAIETVLEFLVDHVVELVACFKHPAFREDQEWRLLLVADTAYPGESLSQVRFRRAGGHIVPYMELDVSAHAAKGTSPIAEVICGPLERAELSARAIQLLLKKRAIAGARVRSSELALR
;
A
#
# COMPACT_ATOMS: atom_id res chain seq x y z
N MET A 1 25.38 19.99 31.56
CA MET A 1 24.10 19.33 31.45
C MET A 1 23.42 20.04 30.29
N ASN A 2 23.60 19.51 29.07
CA ASN A 2 23.13 20.15 27.83
C ASN A 2 21.61 19.96 27.72
N MET A 3 20.90 21.07 27.55
CA MET A 3 19.43 21.07 27.35
C MET A 3 18.96 20.48 26.01
N ASP A 4 19.87 19.90 25.22
CA ASP A 4 19.60 19.38 23.88
C ASP A 4 19.31 17.86 23.82
N ASP A 5 19.35 17.15 24.94
CA ASP A 5 19.25 15.67 24.96
C ASP A 5 17.86 15.13 25.34
N TRP A 6 16.87 15.99 25.63
CA TRP A 6 15.52 15.51 25.90
C TRP A 6 14.72 15.41 24.60
N ILE A 7 14.81 14.28 23.94
CA ILE A 7 13.88 13.89 22.88
C ILE A 7 12.72 13.15 23.57
N PRO A 8 11.50 13.70 23.58
CA PRO A 8 10.37 12.99 24.14
C PRO A 8 10.23 11.65 23.40
N GLU A 9 10.04 10.57 24.17
CA GLU A 9 9.67 9.28 23.57
C GLU A 9 8.50 9.50 22.61
N PRO A 10 8.55 8.93 21.41
CA PRO A 10 7.46 9.08 20.46
C PRO A 10 6.18 8.52 21.11
N GLU A 11 5.14 9.35 21.23
CA GLU A 11 3.82 8.86 21.61
C GLU A 11 3.46 7.65 20.76
N ALA A 12 2.95 6.59 21.40
CA ALA A 12 2.47 5.41 20.69
C ALA A 12 1.49 5.83 19.58
N PRO A 13 1.61 5.29 18.37
CA PRO A 13 0.67 5.58 17.31
C PRO A 13 -0.75 5.19 17.75
N PRO A 14 -1.79 5.91 17.32
CA PRO A 14 -3.17 5.52 17.59
C PRO A 14 -3.42 4.11 17.01
N PRO A 15 -4.41 3.38 17.52
CA PRO A 15 -4.74 2.08 16.99
C PRO A 15 -5.02 2.19 15.49
N HIS A 16 -4.27 1.41 14.71
CA HIS A 16 -4.39 1.37 13.26
C HIS A 16 -5.55 0.44 12.90
N THR A 17 -6.70 1.02 12.59
CA THR A 17 -7.87 0.28 12.11
C THR A 17 -7.93 0.37 10.59
N LEU A 18 -7.90 -0.77 9.92
CA LEU A 18 -8.04 -0.82 8.48
C LEU A 18 -9.43 -0.33 8.06
N GLN A 19 -9.46 0.47 7.01
CA GLN A 19 -10.69 0.92 6.34
C GLN A 19 -10.67 0.40 4.90
N PRO A 20 -11.84 0.11 4.30
CA PRO A 20 -11.92 -0.29 2.91
C PRO A 20 -11.28 0.74 1.98
N LEU A 21 -10.49 0.28 1.01
CA LEU A 21 -9.96 1.15 -0.06
C LEU A 21 -11.06 1.60 -1.01
N VAL A 22 -12.10 0.78 -1.17
CA VAL A 22 -13.23 1.12 -2.02
C VAL A 22 -14.40 1.59 -1.16
N PRO A 23 -14.97 2.78 -1.43
CA PRO A 23 -16.08 3.30 -0.65
C PRO A 23 -17.31 2.38 -0.72
N GLU A 24 -17.87 2.05 0.44
CA GLU A 24 -19.06 1.20 0.61
C GLU A 24 -20.36 1.85 0.06
N ALA A 25 -20.32 3.12 -0.35
CA ALA A 25 -21.46 3.89 -0.81
C ALA A 25 -22.17 3.35 -2.09
N ARG A 26 -21.60 2.32 -2.72
CA ARG A 26 -22.18 1.68 -3.92
C ARG A 26 -23.30 0.69 -3.60
N TRP A 27 -23.33 0.17 -2.38
CA TRP A 27 -24.31 -0.84 -2.00
C TRP A 27 -25.54 -0.16 -1.41
N THR A 28 -26.42 0.30 -2.31
CA THR A 28 -27.60 1.05 -1.89
C THR A 28 -28.78 0.14 -1.54
N SER A 29 -29.31 0.35 -0.34
CA SER A 29 -30.68 0.11 0.18
C SER A 29 -31.38 -1.26 -0.04
N THR A 30 -30.66 -2.34 -0.32
CA THR A 30 -31.19 -3.69 -0.31
C THR A 30 -30.76 -4.47 0.92
N ARG A 31 -31.50 -5.53 1.31
CA ARG A 31 -31.10 -6.43 2.39
C ARG A 31 -29.72 -7.05 2.12
N LEU A 32 -29.43 -7.40 0.86
CA LEU A 32 -28.14 -7.93 0.42
C LEU A 32 -27.01 -6.90 0.63
N ALA A 33 -27.25 -5.64 0.27
CA ALA A 33 -26.27 -4.57 0.47
C ALA A 33 -25.92 -4.38 1.95
N GLY A 34 -26.91 -4.41 2.84
CA GLY A 34 -26.68 -4.35 4.28
C GLY A 34 -25.86 -5.54 4.80
N GLN A 35 -26.09 -6.74 4.28
CA GLN A 35 -25.29 -7.92 4.61
C GLN A 35 -23.84 -7.76 4.14
N LEU A 36 -23.61 -7.37 2.89
CA LEU A 36 -22.26 -7.18 2.33
C LEU A 36 -21.47 -6.08 3.04
N LEU A 37 -22.15 -5.02 3.49
CA LEU A 37 -21.53 -3.99 4.31
C LEU A 37 -21.04 -4.55 5.65
N ALA A 38 -21.87 -5.34 6.34
CA ALA A 38 -21.47 -5.99 7.59
C ALA A 38 -20.32 -6.99 7.37
N ASP A 39 -20.35 -7.75 6.27
CA ASP A 39 -19.31 -8.70 5.89
C ASP A 39 -18.00 -8.00 5.56
N SER A 40 -18.03 -6.84 4.90
CA SER A 40 -16.88 -5.98 4.65
C SER A 40 -16.24 -5.52 5.98
N GLN A 41 -17.06 -4.95 6.87
CA GLN A 41 -16.57 -4.46 8.17
C GLN A 41 -15.95 -5.59 9.01
N ALA A 42 -16.55 -6.78 9.03
CA ALA A 42 -16.01 -7.95 9.70
C ALA A 42 -14.68 -8.39 9.08
N PHE A 43 -14.59 -8.42 7.75
CA PHE A 43 -13.37 -8.78 7.03
C PHE A 43 -12.21 -7.83 7.37
N TYR A 44 -12.44 -6.51 7.36
CA TYR A 44 -11.39 -5.55 7.72
C TYR A 44 -11.03 -5.58 9.20
N THR A 45 -11.97 -5.95 10.08
CA THR A 45 -11.67 -6.18 11.50
C THR A 45 -10.70 -7.35 11.68
N ASP A 46 -10.97 -8.48 11.02
CA ASP A 46 -10.12 -9.67 11.04
C ASP A 46 -8.74 -9.34 10.44
N TRP A 47 -8.70 -8.64 9.32
CA TRP A 47 -7.46 -8.23 8.69
C TRP A 47 -6.66 -7.26 9.56
N THR A 48 -7.31 -6.28 10.20
CA THR A 48 -6.65 -5.36 11.15
C THR A 48 -5.90 -6.12 12.24
N ALA A 49 -6.52 -7.17 12.79
CA ALA A 49 -5.89 -7.99 13.82
C ALA A 49 -4.61 -8.69 13.33
N LEU A 50 -4.50 -8.99 12.04
CA LEU A 50 -3.33 -9.62 11.43
C LEU A 50 -2.22 -8.63 11.05
N GLN A 51 -2.55 -7.36 10.83
CA GLN A 51 -1.58 -6.33 10.40
C GLN A 51 -0.62 -5.90 11.51
N GLY A 52 -1.08 -5.88 12.75
CA GLY A 52 -0.35 -5.28 13.86
C GLY A 52 -0.32 -3.76 13.80
N GLN A 53 0.42 -3.16 14.72
CA GLN A 53 0.60 -1.71 14.76
C GLN A 53 1.68 -1.27 13.76
N PRO A 54 1.47 -0.18 13.01
CA PRO A 54 2.51 0.37 12.16
C PRO A 54 3.68 0.90 13.00
N PRO A 55 4.92 0.82 12.49
CA PRO A 55 6.07 1.41 13.16
C PRO A 55 5.94 2.94 13.21
N TYR A 56 6.75 3.60 14.04
CA TYR A 56 6.79 5.06 14.12
C TYR A 56 7.09 5.74 12.78
N ALA A 57 7.99 5.14 12.00
CA ALA A 57 8.35 5.57 10.66
C ALA A 57 8.56 4.38 9.73
N VAL A 58 8.28 4.59 8.44
CA VAL A 58 8.59 3.69 7.35
C VAL A 58 9.48 4.40 6.34
N TYR A 59 10.35 3.65 5.63
CA TYR A 59 11.45 4.19 4.87
C TYR A 59 11.26 3.99 3.38
N HIS A 60 11.35 5.07 2.62
CA HIS A 60 11.40 5.04 1.17
C HIS A 60 12.86 5.16 0.72
N TYR A 61 13.35 4.11 0.03
CA TYR A 61 14.70 4.07 -0.51
C TYR A 61 14.73 4.75 -1.88
N ALA A 62 15.72 5.60 -2.09
CA ALA A 62 15.80 6.45 -3.28
C ALA A 62 17.25 6.75 -3.67
N ASP A 63 17.48 7.06 -4.93
CA ASP A 63 18.72 7.69 -5.36
C ASP A 63 18.75 9.19 -4.98
N ALA A 64 19.85 9.85 -5.29
CA ALA A 64 20.04 11.26 -4.94
C ALA A 64 19.04 12.18 -5.63
N ALA A 65 18.62 11.87 -6.87
CA ALA A 65 17.68 12.69 -7.62
C ALA A 65 16.28 12.59 -7.01
N ALA A 66 15.82 11.37 -6.75
CA ALA A 66 14.50 11.14 -6.15
C ALA A 66 14.42 11.71 -4.73
N LEU A 67 15.47 11.53 -3.90
CA LEU A 67 15.50 12.18 -2.58
C LEU A 67 15.43 13.69 -2.68
N TYR A 68 16.22 14.30 -3.58
CA TYR A 68 16.20 15.75 -3.80
C TYR A 68 14.80 16.22 -4.16
N ASP A 69 14.13 15.56 -5.10
CA ASP A 69 12.78 15.90 -5.54
C ASP A 69 11.76 15.77 -4.40
N ILE A 70 11.86 14.73 -3.57
CA ILE A 70 11.00 14.53 -2.39
C ILE A 70 11.18 15.69 -1.39
N LEU A 71 12.43 16.07 -1.08
CA LEU A 71 12.72 17.15 -0.13
C LEU A 71 12.35 18.54 -0.69
N GLU A 72 12.46 18.74 -2.00
CA GLU A 72 12.10 20.00 -2.68
C GLU A 72 10.59 20.18 -2.79
N SER A 73 9.88 19.12 -3.21
CA SER A 73 8.45 19.19 -3.50
C SER A 73 7.57 18.83 -2.30
N GLY A 74 8.09 18.08 -1.33
CA GLY A 74 7.30 17.46 -0.27
C GLY A 74 6.35 16.38 -0.78
N ARG A 75 6.63 15.80 -1.96
CA ARG A 75 5.76 14.83 -2.62
C ARG A 75 6.45 13.50 -2.86
N ILE A 76 5.68 12.43 -2.73
CA ILE A 76 6.08 11.06 -3.07
C ILE A 76 5.17 10.56 -4.18
N TRP A 77 5.71 9.74 -5.06
CA TRP A 77 4.95 9.14 -6.14
C TRP A 77 4.46 7.75 -5.78
N ALA A 78 3.15 7.54 -5.90
CA ALA A 78 2.52 6.23 -5.91
C ALA A 78 2.37 5.80 -7.37
N SER A 79 3.08 4.77 -7.79
CA SER A 79 3.01 4.23 -9.16
C SER A 79 1.89 3.21 -9.27
N ASP A 80 1.32 3.08 -10.46
CA ASP A 80 0.36 2.03 -10.74
C ASP A 80 0.96 0.65 -10.42
N LEU A 81 0.20 -0.16 -9.68
CA LEU A 81 0.64 -1.44 -9.12
C LEU A 81 1.12 -2.41 -10.22
N LEU A 82 0.51 -2.38 -11.40
CA LEU A 82 0.88 -3.24 -12.51
C LEU A 82 2.25 -2.91 -13.12
N TYR A 83 2.77 -1.71 -12.84
CA TYR A 83 4.08 -1.25 -13.28
C TYR A 83 5.15 -1.28 -12.18
N LEU A 84 4.79 -1.61 -10.94
CA LEU A 84 5.76 -1.86 -9.89
C LEU A 84 6.53 -3.15 -10.17
N ALA A 85 7.76 -3.22 -9.73
CA ALA A 85 8.74 -4.24 -10.08
C ALA A 85 8.19 -5.67 -10.00
N GLY A 86 7.83 -6.19 -11.17
CA GLY A 86 7.44 -7.56 -11.40
C GLY A 86 5.93 -7.78 -11.43
N SER A 87 5.35 -7.80 -12.63
CA SER A 87 4.03 -8.38 -12.91
C SER A 87 3.80 -9.73 -12.20
N ARG A 88 4.87 -10.43 -11.83
CA ARG A 88 4.86 -11.70 -11.09
C ARG A 88 4.33 -11.61 -9.66
N GLU A 89 4.42 -10.47 -8.98
CA GLU A 89 3.86 -10.34 -7.62
C GLU A 89 2.34 -10.32 -7.65
N ALA A 90 1.77 -9.52 -8.56
CA ALA A 90 0.33 -9.50 -8.77
C ALA A 90 -0.20 -10.84 -9.31
N ASP A 91 0.59 -11.52 -10.18
CA ASP A 91 0.27 -12.86 -10.67
C ASP A 91 0.22 -13.88 -9.53
N PHE A 92 1.21 -13.87 -8.64
CA PHE A 92 1.25 -14.75 -7.47
C PHE A 92 -0.02 -14.63 -6.62
N ALA A 93 -0.40 -13.41 -6.27
CA ALA A 93 -1.57 -13.16 -5.44
C ALA A 93 -2.89 -13.55 -6.15
N ARG A 94 -2.99 -13.26 -7.46
CA ARG A 94 -4.16 -13.64 -8.26
C ARG A 94 -4.29 -15.15 -8.41
N ASP A 95 -3.18 -15.86 -8.62
CA ASP A 95 -3.18 -17.31 -8.77
C ASP A 95 -3.64 -17.98 -7.47
N LEU A 96 -3.20 -17.47 -6.30
CA LEU A 96 -3.69 -17.92 -5.00
C LEU A 96 -5.21 -17.75 -4.89
N VAL A 97 -5.75 -16.57 -5.20
CA VAL A 97 -7.21 -16.33 -5.17
C VAL A 97 -7.93 -17.23 -6.17
N ARG A 98 -7.39 -17.42 -7.37
CA ARG A 98 -7.94 -18.30 -8.41
C ARG A 98 -8.04 -19.75 -7.94
N ASP A 99 -7.01 -20.26 -7.28
CA ASP A 99 -7.00 -21.61 -6.76
C ASP A 99 -8.06 -21.79 -5.66
N HIS A 100 -8.23 -20.82 -4.79
CA HIS A 100 -9.31 -20.82 -3.80
C HIS A 100 -10.72 -20.78 -4.42
N ILE A 101 -10.94 -20.04 -5.51
CA ILE A 101 -12.19 -20.06 -6.27
C ILE A 101 -12.42 -21.44 -6.86
N ARG A 102 -11.42 -22.03 -7.52
CA ARG A 102 -11.51 -23.36 -8.16
C ARG A 102 -11.82 -24.47 -7.16
N GLN A 103 -11.27 -24.42 -5.96
CA GLN A 103 -11.56 -25.37 -4.89
C GLN A 103 -13.01 -25.36 -4.43
N ARG A 104 -13.76 -24.27 -4.68
CA ARG A 104 -15.17 -24.11 -4.31
C ARG A 104 -16.16 -24.56 -5.37
N TRP A 105 -15.68 -24.94 -6.53
CA TRP A 105 -16.55 -25.50 -7.57
C TRP A 105 -17.26 -26.75 -7.06
N ASN A 106 -18.59 -26.81 -7.29
CA ASN A 106 -19.41 -27.93 -6.88
C ASN A 106 -20.37 -28.31 -8.01
N ARG A 107 -20.16 -29.47 -8.63
CA ARG A 107 -20.96 -29.95 -9.76
C ARG A 107 -22.47 -30.01 -9.50
N GLY A 108 -22.90 -30.08 -8.24
CA GLY A 108 -24.30 -30.10 -7.85
C GLY A 108 -24.93 -28.72 -7.60
N ASP A 109 -24.15 -27.63 -7.66
CA ASP A 109 -24.60 -26.26 -7.33
C ASP A 109 -24.38 -25.33 -8.54
N ALA A 110 -25.40 -25.20 -9.38
CA ALA A 110 -25.34 -24.40 -10.59
C ALA A 110 -25.09 -22.91 -10.31
N LEU A 111 -25.74 -22.35 -9.26
CA LEU A 111 -25.58 -20.96 -8.86
C LEU A 111 -24.13 -20.67 -8.42
N LEU A 112 -23.55 -21.54 -7.58
CA LEU A 112 -22.18 -21.41 -7.13
C LEU A 112 -21.19 -21.55 -8.30
N ASN A 113 -21.42 -22.47 -9.21
CA ASN A 113 -20.54 -22.66 -10.37
C ASN A 113 -20.57 -21.44 -11.32
N GLU A 114 -21.75 -20.86 -11.56
CA GLU A 114 -21.87 -19.62 -12.34
C GLU A 114 -21.09 -18.49 -11.65
N PHE A 115 -21.27 -18.31 -10.35
CA PHE A 115 -20.55 -17.33 -9.58
C PHE A 115 -19.02 -17.53 -9.63
N CYS A 116 -18.53 -18.75 -9.39
CA CYS A 116 -17.11 -19.08 -9.45
C CYS A 116 -16.51 -18.82 -10.84
N GLY A 117 -17.21 -19.19 -11.91
CA GLY A 117 -16.76 -18.92 -13.28
C GLY A 117 -16.63 -17.44 -13.59
N ARG A 118 -17.61 -16.62 -13.15
CA ARG A 118 -17.58 -15.17 -13.31
C ARG A 118 -16.53 -14.53 -12.40
N ALA A 119 -16.34 -15.03 -11.18
CA ALA A 119 -15.32 -14.57 -10.25
C ALA A 119 -13.91 -14.84 -10.80
N GLU A 120 -13.65 -16.01 -11.38
CA GLU A 120 -12.36 -16.32 -12.04
C GLU A 120 -12.08 -15.39 -13.21
N ALA A 121 -13.07 -15.12 -14.05
CA ALA A 121 -12.94 -14.19 -15.18
C ALA A 121 -12.68 -12.74 -14.71
N ALA A 122 -13.27 -12.35 -13.58
CA ALA A 122 -13.10 -11.02 -13.01
C ALA A 122 -11.71 -10.79 -12.34
N LEU A 123 -10.88 -11.82 -12.23
CA LEU A 123 -9.50 -11.68 -11.72
C LEU A 123 -8.53 -11.05 -12.75
N ASP A 124 -8.94 -10.84 -14.00
CA ASP A 124 -8.10 -10.15 -14.98
C ASP A 124 -7.97 -8.66 -14.61
N PRO A 125 -6.74 -8.17 -14.28
CA PRO A 125 -6.56 -6.78 -13.86
C PRO A 125 -6.82 -5.77 -14.98
N ILE A 126 -6.76 -6.18 -16.25
CA ILE A 126 -7.11 -5.34 -17.40
C ILE A 126 -8.62 -5.05 -17.43
N ALA A 127 -9.42 -6.01 -16.92
CA ALA A 127 -10.87 -5.84 -16.80
C ALA A 127 -11.28 -4.99 -15.58
N TRP A 128 -10.35 -4.66 -14.69
CA TRP A 128 -10.67 -3.83 -13.52
C TRP A 128 -11.01 -2.41 -13.93
N GLN A 129 -12.16 -1.97 -13.54
CA GLN A 129 -12.60 -0.57 -13.73
C GLN A 129 -11.89 0.38 -12.75
N ARG A 130 -10.76 -0.04 -12.17
CA ARG A 130 -9.99 0.69 -11.17
C ARG A 130 -8.51 0.43 -11.34
N SER A 131 -7.72 1.49 -11.18
CA SER A 131 -6.28 1.39 -11.06
C SER A 131 -5.89 1.56 -9.60
N ILE A 132 -4.98 0.70 -9.13
CA ILE A 132 -4.37 0.80 -7.81
C ILE A 132 -2.99 1.40 -7.96
N PHE A 133 -2.73 2.41 -7.16
CA PHE A 133 -1.42 3.05 -7.06
C PHE A 133 -0.81 2.74 -5.72
N ALA A 134 0.49 2.48 -5.69
CA ALA A 134 1.20 2.17 -4.47
C ALA A 134 2.49 2.99 -4.34
N ALA A 135 2.69 3.56 -3.16
CA ALA A 135 4.00 4.02 -2.71
C ALA A 135 4.53 3.01 -1.70
N CYS A 136 5.73 2.46 -1.98
CA CYS A 136 6.32 1.36 -1.22
C CYS A 136 7.34 1.88 -0.21
N PHE A 137 7.33 1.27 0.96
CA PHE A 137 8.19 1.60 2.10
C PHE A 137 8.70 0.30 2.74
N CYS A 138 9.80 0.39 3.47
CA CYS A 138 10.35 -0.68 4.29
C CYS A 138 10.27 -0.31 5.79
N GLU A 139 10.06 -1.27 6.68
CA GLU A 139 10.15 -1.02 8.14
C GLU A 139 11.57 -0.66 8.57
N ASN A 140 12.57 -1.26 7.92
CA ASN A 140 13.98 -1.03 8.23
C ASN A 140 14.56 0.05 7.31
N GLY A 141 15.08 1.12 7.89
CA GLY A 141 15.73 2.21 7.15
C GLY A 141 17.18 1.92 6.74
N ASP A 142 17.78 0.83 7.21
CA ASP A 142 19.17 0.46 6.93
C ASP A 142 19.31 -1.02 6.55
N ALA A 143 18.52 -1.48 5.57
CA ALA A 143 18.50 -2.85 5.10
C ALA A 143 19.37 -3.05 3.87
N LEU A 144 20.32 -4.02 3.93
CA LEU A 144 21.27 -4.29 2.83
C LEU A 144 20.56 -4.65 1.52
N ALA A 145 19.49 -5.43 1.57
CA ALA A 145 18.72 -5.81 0.39
C ALA A 145 18.11 -4.58 -0.31
N GLN A 146 17.58 -3.64 0.47
CA GLN A 146 16.98 -2.42 -0.03
C GLN A 146 18.03 -1.46 -0.62
N TRP A 147 19.20 -1.34 0.02
CA TRP A 147 20.33 -0.57 -0.55
C TRP A 147 20.74 -1.11 -1.91
N ARG A 148 20.84 -2.42 -2.06
CA ARG A 148 21.21 -3.06 -3.33
C ARG A 148 20.16 -2.89 -4.43
N ALA A 149 18.89 -2.91 -4.06
CA ALA A 149 17.79 -2.83 -5.02
C ALA A 149 17.50 -1.41 -5.50
N TYR A 150 17.57 -0.41 -4.60
CA TYR A 150 17.00 0.92 -4.84
C TYR A 150 17.97 2.09 -4.71
N ALA A 151 19.11 1.90 -4.04
CA ALA A 151 20.06 2.99 -3.84
C ALA A 151 20.92 3.32 -5.08
N GLY A 152 20.86 2.47 -6.10
CA GLY A 152 21.68 2.60 -7.30
C GLY A 152 23.16 2.23 -7.07
N PRO A 153 23.99 2.22 -8.14
CA PRO A 153 25.36 1.73 -8.07
C PRO A 153 26.33 2.63 -7.29
N ARG A 154 25.92 3.86 -7.01
CA ARG A 154 26.75 4.84 -6.27
C ARG A 154 26.28 5.07 -4.84
N GLY A 155 25.39 4.20 -4.33
CA GLY A 155 24.71 4.40 -3.07
C GLY A 155 23.51 5.36 -3.20
N GLY A 156 22.72 5.48 -2.14
CA GLY A 156 21.50 6.28 -2.15
C GLY A 156 21.13 6.72 -0.74
N TYR A 157 19.85 6.89 -0.55
CA TYR A 157 19.28 7.43 0.68
C TYR A 157 18.02 6.66 1.06
N ALA A 158 17.73 6.62 2.36
CA ALA A 158 16.43 6.19 2.85
C ALA A 158 15.77 7.36 3.59
N VAL A 159 14.60 7.78 3.14
CA VAL A 159 13.81 8.82 3.82
C VAL A 159 12.75 8.16 4.68
N GLY A 160 12.89 8.34 6.00
CA GLY A 160 11.95 7.86 7.00
C GLY A 160 10.78 8.82 7.14
N LEU A 161 9.58 8.33 6.87
CA LEU A 161 8.34 9.09 7.01
C LEU A 161 7.56 8.61 8.22
N ARG A 162 7.10 9.56 9.03
CA ARG A 162 6.22 9.24 10.16
C ARG A 162 4.92 8.64 9.65
N THR A 163 4.54 7.47 10.16
CA THR A 163 3.33 6.77 9.71
C THR A 163 2.08 7.60 9.94
N ARG A 164 2.01 8.38 11.02
CA ARG A 164 0.92 9.35 11.25
C ARG A 164 0.76 10.37 10.12
N ALA A 165 1.85 10.79 9.48
CA ALA A 165 1.77 11.72 8.35
C ALA A 165 1.18 11.02 7.11
N LEU A 166 1.50 9.75 6.91
CA LEU A 166 0.92 8.93 5.83
C LEU A 166 -0.56 8.66 6.05
N ASP A 167 -0.98 8.38 7.28
CA ASP A 167 -2.41 8.22 7.61
C ASP A 167 -3.20 9.52 7.36
N ALA A 168 -2.60 10.65 7.63
CA ALA A 168 -3.23 11.95 7.37
C ALA A 168 -3.33 12.25 5.86
N VAL A 169 -2.35 11.81 5.04
CA VAL A 169 -2.44 11.86 3.57
C VAL A 169 -3.58 10.97 3.09
N SER A 170 -3.71 9.76 3.64
CA SER A 170 -4.79 8.84 3.29
C SER A 170 -6.18 9.44 3.55
N GLY A 171 -6.32 10.30 4.55
CA GLY A 171 -7.58 11.00 4.83
C GLY A 171 -8.01 12.02 3.77
N ARG A 172 -7.08 12.53 2.95
CA ARG A 172 -7.36 13.49 1.84
C ARG A 172 -7.73 12.79 0.54
N PHE A 173 -7.02 11.73 0.24
CA PHE A 173 -7.23 10.92 -0.94
C PHE A 173 -8.06 9.70 -0.52
N ARG A 174 -9.36 9.85 -0.44
CA ARG A 174 -10.22 8.68 -0.25
C ARG A 174 -10.56 8.09 -1.61
N PRO A 175 -10.33 6.83 -1.81
CA PRO A 175 -9.79 5.83 -0.86
C PRO A 175 -8.25 5.75 -0.89
N ALA A 176 -7.61 5.86 0.28
CA ALA A 176 -6.19 5.58 0.45
C ALA A 176 -5.94 4.91 1.80
N ALA A 177 -5.02 3.96 1.86
CA ALA A 177 -4.74 3.25 3.09
C ALA A 177 -3.32 2.71 3.16
N LEU A 178 -2.69 2.84 4.34
CA LEU A 178 -1.40 2.21 4.62
C LEU A 178 -1.62 0.74 4.98
N ARG A 179 -0.93 -0.17 4.28
CA ARG A 179 -1.04 -1.62 4.45
C ARG A 179 0.33 -2.26 4.62
N ARG A 180 0.42 -3.17 5.57
CA ARG A 180 1.57 -4.08 5.69
C ARG A 180 1.43 -5.21 4.68
N ILE A 181 2.51 -5.57 4.01
CA ILE A 181 2.53 -6.70 3.08
C ILE A 181 2.52 -8.01 3.85
N ILE A 182 1.72 -8.96 3.39
CA ILE A 182 1.53 -10.28 3.98
C ILE A 182 2.34 -11.29 3.19
N TYR A 183 3.34 -11.89 3.85
CA TYR A 183 4.22 -12.91 3.27
C TYR A 183 3.90 -14.32 3.78
N ASP A 184 3.14 -14.42 4.86
CA ASP A 184 2.79 -15.69 5.50
C ASP A 184 1.68 -16.41 4.71
N PRO A 185 1.95 -17.62 4.14
CA PRO A 185 0.97 -18.34 3.34
C PRO A 185 -0.30 -18.68 4.11
N GLU A 186 -0.19 -19.04 5.37
CA GLU A 186 -1.36 -19.40 6.19
C GLU A 186 -2.30 -18.20 6.38
N ARG A 187 -1.73 -17.00 6.53
CA ARG A 187 -2.51 -15.76 6.64
C ARG A 187 -3.12 -15.36 5.30
N GLN A 188 -2.39 -15.55 4.20
CA GLN A 188 -2.89 -15.32 2.84
C GLN A 188 -4.08 -16.24 2.54
N ASP A 189 -3.94 -17.52 2.85
CA ASP A 189 -5.00 -18.52 2.69
C ASP A 189 -6.22 -18.19 3.56
N ALA A 190 -6.01 -17.87 4.84
CA ALA A 190 -7.08 -17.54 5.78
C ALA A 190 -7.90 -16.33 5.32
N LEU A 191 -7.24 -15.23 4.89
CA LEU A 191 -7.92 -14.04 4.40
C LEU A 191 -8.68 -14.32 3.10
N THR A 192 -8.07 -15.05 2.18
CA THR A 192 -8.71 -15.41 0.89
C THR A 192 -9.92 -16.28 1.12
N SER A 193 -9.82 -17.32 1.98
CA SER A 193 -10.94 -18.17 2.36
C SER A 193 -12.05 -17.36 3.02
N ALA A 194 -11.71 -16.54 4.00
CA ALA A 194 -12.71 -15.75 4.73
C ALA A 194 -13.49 -14.81 3.83
N LEU A 195 -12.82 -14.19 2.84
CA LEU A 195 -13.48 -13.33 1.86
C LEU A 195 -14.43 -14.11 0.96
N LEU A 196 -13.96 -15.22 0.38
CA LEU A 196 -14.77 -16.04 -0.51
C LEU A 196 -15.97 -16.69 0.20
N ASP A 197 -15.78 -17.14 1.45
CA ASP A 197 -16.85 -17.74 2.22
C ASP A 197 -17.96 -16.73 2.55
N ARG A 198 -17.61 -15.47 2.87
CA ARG A 198 -18.57 -14.39 3.03
C ARG A 198 -19.36 -14.11 1.74
N ALA A 199 -18.66 -14.02 0.61
CA ALA A 199 -19.29 -13.83 -0.69
C ALA A 199 -20.28 -14.96 -1.01
N ILE A 200 -19.89 -16.23 -0.80
CA ILE A 200 -20.76 -17.41 -1.04
C ILE A 200 -21.94 -17.44 -0.08
N ILE A 201 -21.76 -17.11 1.18
CA ILE A 201 -22.85 -17.04 2.16
C ILE A 201 -23.87 -15.96 1.74
N ALA A 202 -23.40 -14.78 1.34
CA ALA A 202 -24.25 -13.69 0.88
C ALA A 202 -25.02 -14.08 -0.40
N LEU A 203 -24.36 -14.74 -1.36
CA LEU A 203 -24.97 -15.26 -2.59
C LEU A 203 -26.10 -16.24 -2.27
N ARG A 204 -25.84 -17.21 -1.40
CA ARG A 204 -26.85 -18.23 -1.01
C ARG A 204 -28.02 -17.62 -0.23
N ALA A 205 -27.77 -16.63 0.62
CA ALA A 205 -28.80 -15.93 1.35
C ALA A 205 -29.73 -15.11 0.43
N ALA A 206 -29.18 -14.58 -0.68
CA ALA A 206 -29.96 -13.87 -1.70
C ALA A 206 -30.78 -14.82 -2.58
N GLY A 207 -30.33 -16.07 -2.79
CA GLY A 207 -31.10 -17.16 -3.37
C GLY A 207 -31.36 -17.08 -4.88
N GLY A 208 -30.72 -16.19 -5.63
CA GLY A 208 -30.93 -16.02 -7.06
C GLY A 208 -29.71 -15.54 -7.84
N SER A 209 -29.72 -15.80 -9.16
CA SER A 209 -28.65 -15.35 -10.07
C SER A 209 -28.53 -13.82 -10.15
N ASP A 210 -29.62 -13.09 -9.88
CA ASP A 210 -29.65 -11.63 -9.87
C ASP A 210 -28.68 -11.03 -8.82
N ALA A 211 -28.34 -11.81 -7.78
CA ALA A 211 -27.39 -11.39 -6.75
C ALA A 211 -25.91 -11.53 -7.17
N ILE A 212 -25.63 -12.32 -8.21
CA ILE A 212 -24.26 -12.64 -8.60
C ILE A 212 -23.46 -11.37 -8.88
N GLU A 213 -24.01 -10.41 -9.63
CA GLU A 213 -23.30 -9.18 -9.98
C GLU A 213 -22.88 -8.38 -8.74
N THR A 214 -23.83 -8.16 -7.82
CA THR A 214 -23.57 -7.41 -6.59
C THR A 214 -22.54 -8.10 -5.69
N VAL A 215 -22.59 -9.44 -5.59
CA VAL A 215 -21.63 -10.20 -4.81
C VAL A 215 -20.25 -10.25 -5.50
N LEU A 216 -20.22 -10.25 -6.83
CA LEU A 216 -18.96 -10.13 -7.59
C LEU A 216 -18.31 -8.78 -7.40
N GLU A 217 -19.06 -7.68 -7.44
CA GLU A 217 -18.52 -6.35 -7.14
C GLU A 217 -17.90 -6.32 -5.75
N PHE A 218 -18.59 -6.84 -4.74
CA PHE A 218 -18.04 -6.99 -3.40
C PHE A 218 -16.74 -7.79 -3.39
N LEU A 219 -16.72 -8.96 -4.04
CA LEU A 219 -15.55 -9.82 -4.09
C LEU A 219 -14.36 -9.12 -4.77
N VAL A 220 -14.58 -8.53 -5.94
CA VAL A 220 -13.53 -7.85 -6.72
C VAL A 220 -12.94 -6.67 -5.94
N ASP A 221 -13.78 -5.86 -5.28
CA ASP A 221 -13.34 -4.72 -4.49
C ASP A 221 -12.33 -5.12 -3.39
N HIS A 222 -12.53 -6.27 -2.77
CA HIS A 222 -11.64 -6.77 -1.72
C HIS A 222 -10.44 -7.56 -2.28
N VAL A 223 -10.64 -8.35 -3.36
CA VAL A 223 -9.56 -9.09 -4.02
C VAL A 223 -8.49 -8.15 -4.56
N VAL A 224 -8.88 -7.04 -5.15
CA VAL A 224 -7.98 -6.00 -5.66
C VAL A 224 -7.02 -5.53 -4.55
N GLU A 225 -7.51 -5.37 -3.33
CA GLU A 225 -6.69 -4.97 -2.18
C GLU A 225 -5.81 -6.13 -1.67
N LEU A 226 -6.33 -7.37 -1.63
CA LEU A 226 -5.53 -8.55 -1.27
C LEU A 226 -4.36 -8.73 -2.26
N VAL A 227 -4.62 -8.59 -3.57
CA VAL A 227 -3.58 -8.66 -4.61
C VAL A 227 -2.49 -7.62 -4.40
N ALA A 228 -2.87 -6.41 -3.97
CA ALA A 228 -1.91 -5.35 -3.66
C ALA A 228 -1.09 -5.60 -2.38
N CYS A 229 -1.54 -6.50 -1.50
CA CYS A 229 -0.94 -6.74 -0.19
C CYS A 229 -0.27 -8.10 -0.03
N PHE A 230 -0.48 -9.04 -0.96
CA PHE A 230 0.16 -10.35 -0.89
C PHE A 230 1.47 -10.37 -1.67
N LYS A 231 2.48 -10.97 -1.08
CA LYS A 231 3.79 -11.16 -1.72
C LYS A 231 4.35 -12.53 -1.35
N HIS A 232 5.10 -13.11 -2.27
CA HIS A 232 5.68 -14.43 -2.07
C HIS A 232 6.60 -14.44 -0.83
N PRO A 233 6.59 -15.48 0.01
CA PRO A 233 7.37 -15.58 1.26
C PRO A 233 8.88 -15.36 1.11
N ALA A 234 9.44 -15.61 -0.07
CA ALA A 234 10.85 -15.37 -0.37
C ALA A 234 11.27 -13.89 -0.23
N PHE A 235 10.31 -12.97 -0.30
CA PHE A 235 10.54 -11.52 -0.19
C PHE A 235 10.27 -10.96 1.20
N ARG A 236 10.15 -11.80 2.24
CA ARG A 236 9.84 -11.36 3.63
C ARG A 236 10.85 -10.38 4.22
N GLU A 237 12.09 -10.40 3.70
CA GLU A 237 13.15 -9.47 4.12
C GLU A 237 12.88 -8.03 3.69
N ASP A 238 11.98 -7.81 2.71
CA ASP A 238 11.59 -6.46 2.29
C ASP A 238 10.85 -5.71 3.40
N GLN A 239 10.18 -6.42 4.33
CA GLN A 239 9.39 -5.83 5.43
C GLN A 239 8.54 -4.65 4.95
N GLU A 240 7.85 -4.87 3.84
CA GLU A 240 7.23 -3.81 3.05
C GLU A 240 5.91 -3.32 3.65
N TRP A 241 5.72 -2.01 3.58
CA TRP A 241 4.46 -1.31 3.74
C TRP A 241 4.12 -0.58 2.45
N ARG A 242 2.86 -0.55 2.11
CA ARG A 242 2.36 0.20 0.94
C ARG A 242 1.30 1.21 1.34
N LEU A 243 1.47 2.45 0.90
CA LEU A 243 0.36 3.39 0.89
C LEU A 243 -0.36 3.19 -0.43
N LEU A 244 -1.54 2.59 -0.36
CA LEU A 244 -2.37 2.24 -1.51
C LEU A 244 -3.40 3.34 -1.77
N LEU A 245 -3.61 3.67 -3.06
CA LEU A 245 -4.65 4.55 -3.53
C LEU A 245 -5.40 3.86 -4.66
N VAL A 246 -6.68 4.17 -4.79
CA VAL A 246 -7.52 3.66 -5.90
C VAL A 246 -8.02 4.83 -6.71
N ALA A 247 -7.86 4.77 -8.02
CA ALA A 247 -8.55 5.64 -8.96
C ALA A 247 -9.60 4.85 -9.71
N ASP A 248 -10.82 5.37 -9.73
CA ASP A 248 -11.89 4.85 -10.58
C ASP A 248 -11.59 5.25 -12.03
N THR A 249 -11.42 4.26 -12.89
CA THR A 249 -11.11 4.47 -14.31
C THR A 249 -12.33 4.29 -15.22
N ALA A 250 -13.44 3.75 -14.68
CA ALA A 250 -14.67 3.56 -15.42
C ALA A 250 -15.38 4.87 -15.71
N TYR A 251 -15.22 5.84 -14.80
CA TYR A 251 -15.86 7.15 -14.95
C TYR A 251 -14.79 8.24 -14.95
N PRO A 252 -14.66 9.02 -16.03
CA PRO A 252 -13.78 10.17 -16.08
C PRO A 252 -14.28 11.24 -15.11
N GLY A 253 -13.79 11.18 -13.89
CA GLY A 253 -14.16 12.06 -12.80
C GLY A 253 -12.94 12.65 -12.12
N GLU A 254 -13.13 13.23 -10.95
CA GLU A 254 -12.10 13.89 -10.15
C GLU A 254 -10.92 12.93 -9.83
N SER A 255 -11.20 11.65 -9.67
CA SER A 255 -10.20 10.61 -9.38
C SER A 255 -9.18 10.45 -10.51
N LEU A 256 -9.65 10.35 -11.76
CA LEU A 256 -8.76 10.21 -12.93
C LEU A 256 -7.97 11.49 -13.21
N SER A 257 -8.49 12.66 -12.88
CA SER A 257 -7.79 13.94 -13.06
C SER A 257 -6.52 14.07 -12.22
N GLN A 258 -6.37 13.26 -11.18
CA GLN A 258 -5.19 13.21 -10.29
C GLN A 258 -4.10 12.28 -10.82
N VAL A 259 -4.43 11.41 -11.79
CA VAL A 259 -3.47 10.48 -12.40
C VAL A 259 -2.55 11.25 -13.34
N ARG A 260 -1.26 11.09 -13.15
CA ARG A 260 -0.19 11.65 -13.97
C ARG A 260 0.57 10.55 -14.68
N PHE A 261 1.39 10.92 -15.64
CA PHE A 261 2.15 9.96 -16.45
C PHE A 261 3.63 10.35 -16.48
N ARG A 262 4.50 9.32 -16.38
CA ARG A 262 5.94 9.48 -16.51
C ARG A 262 6.54 8.44 -17.47
N ARG A 263 7.71 8.71 -17.99
CA ARG A 263 8.48 7.75 -18.78
C ARG A 263 9.39 6.95 -17.84
N ALA A 264 9.34 5.64 -17.91
CA ALA A 264 10.22 4.76 -17.15
C ALA A 264 10.43 3.44 -17.92
N GLY A 265 11.68 3.01 -18.11
CA GLY A 265 12.00 1.71 -18.72
C GLY A 265 11.39 1.45 -20.09
N GLY A 266 11.17 2.49 -20.92
CA GLY A 266 10.51 2.36 -22.22
C GLY A 266 8.97 2.33 -22.17
N HIS A 267 8.38 2.47 -20.99
CA HIS A 267 6.93 2.52 -20.77
C HIS A 267 6.45 3.92 -20.38
N ILE A 268 5.17 4.19 -20.64
CA ILE A 268 4.44 5.29 -20.03
C ILE A 268 3.78 4.71 -18.76
N VAL A 269 4.20 5.19 -17.61
CA VAL A 269 3.77 4.68 -16.29
C VAL A 269 2.82 5.68 -15.65
N PRO A 270 1.58 5.27 -15.33
CA PRO A 270 0.67 6.09 -14.54
C PRO A 270 1.18 6.20 -13.09
N TYR A 271 0.98 7.36 -12.47
CA TYR A 271 1.29 7.58 -11.06
C TYR A 271 0.42 8.67 -10.47
N MET A 272 0.35 8.71 -9.15
CA MET A 272 -0.28 9.79 -8.38
C MET A 272 0.75 10.45 -7.48
N GLU A 273 0.65 11.76 -7.29
CA GLU A 273 1.50 12.52 -6.37
C GLU A 273 0.84 12.62 -5.00
N LEU A 274 1.56 12.19 -3.97
CA LEU A 274 1.17 12.27 -2.58
C LEU A 274 1.88 13.44 -1.92
N ASP A 275 1.17 14.48 -1.58
CA ASP A 275 1.71 15.63 -0.83
C ASP A 275 1.79 15.28 0.66
N VAL A 276 2.99 14.87 1.10
CA VAL A 276 3.25 14.56 2.50
C VAL A 276 3.58 15.80 3.32
N SER A 277 3.92 16.93 2.68
CA SER A 277 4.26 18.19 3.36
C SER A 277 3.06 18.89 3.97
N ALA A 278 1.90 18.77 3.34
CA ALA A 278 0.66 19.44 3.75
C ALA A 278 0.15 19.01 5.14
N HIS A 279 0.75 17.97 5.71
CA HIS A 279 0.42 17.47 7.04
C HIS A 279 1.47 17.78 8.12
N ALA A 280 2.41 18.68 7.83
CA ALA A 280 3.24 19.31 8.85
C ALA A 280 2.38 20.13 9.86
N ALA A 281 1.16 19.65 10.15
CA ALA A 281 0.27 20.25 11.10
C ALA A 281 0.96 20.36 12.45
N LYS A 282 1.02 21.57 12.99
CA LYS A 282 1.53 21.88 14.32
C LYS A 282 3.04 21.72 14.53
N GLY A 283 3.87 22.00 13.51
CA GLY A 283 5.32 22.11 13.71
C GLY A 283 6.11 20.80 13.67
N THR A 284 5.46 19.67 13.36
CA THR A 284 6.15 18.38 13.23
C THR A 284 6.28 18.01 11.75
N SER A 285 7.52 17.91 11.26
CA SER A 285 7.79 17.45 9.88
C SER A 285 7.26 16.04 9.65
N PRO A 286 6.71 15.72 8.47
CA PRO A 286 6.41 14.34 8.08
C PRO A 286 7.67 13.47 8.00
N ILE A 287 8.83 14.07 7.77
CA ILE A 287 10.11 13.37 7.67
C ILE A 287 10.69 13.19 9.08
N ALA A 288 10.89 11.93 9.48
CA ALA A 288 11.50 11.57 10.75
C ALA A 288 13.02 11.61 10.68
N GLU A 289 13.58 11.01 9.62
CA GLU A 289 15.02 10.99 9.39
C GLU A 289 15.35 10.78 7.92
N VAL A 290 16.60 11.07 7.56
CA VAL A 290 17.23 10.70 6.29
C VAL A 290 18.50 9.92 6.60
N ILE A 291 18.60 8.71 6.05
CA ILE A 291 19.78 7.87 6.18
C ILE A 291 20.56 7.95 4.88
N CYS A 292 21.82 8.40 4.97
CA CYS A 292 22.76 8.34 3.86
C CYS A 292 23.25 6.90 3.75
N GLY A 293 23.00 6.25 2.64
CA GLY A 293 23.41 4.87 2.39
C GLY A 293 24.91 4.66 2.47
N PRO A 294 25.37 3.43 2.30
CA PRO A 294 26.79 3.10 2.36
C PRO A 294 27.55 3.71 1.16
N LEU A 295 28.03 4.92 1.35
CA LEU A 295 28.71 5.78 0.39
C LEU A 295 30.17 5.99 0.79
N GLU A 296 31.06 6.18 -0.18
CA GLU A 296 32.48 6.50 0.09
C GLU A 296 32.66 7.79 0.92
N ARG A 297 31.72 8.74 0.81
CA ARG A 297 31.75 10.03 1.50
C ARG A 297 30.41 10.35 2.18
N ALA A 298 29.92 9.41 2.98
CA ALA A 298 28.63 9.53 3.67
C ALA A 298 28.52 10.81 4.52
N GLU A 299 29.62 11.27 5.15
CA GLU A 299 29.64 12.50 5.96
C GLU A 299 29.38 13.76 5.12
N LEU A 300 29.95 13.86 3.91
CA LEU A 300 29.67 14.98 3.01
C LEU A 300 28.21 14.98 2.55
N SER A 301 27.69 13.80 2.26
CA SER A 301 26.27 13.63 1.90
C SER A 301 25.37 14.03 3.06
N ALA A 302 25.66 13.58 4.28
CA ALA A 302 24.90 13.96 5.46
C ALA A 302 24.90 15.48 5.70
N ARG A 303 26.05 16.12 5.54
CA ARG A 303 26.17 17.59 5.63
C ARG A 303 25.32 18.29 4.57
N ALA A 304 25.34 17.82 3.32
CA ALA A 304 24.54 18.40 2.25
C ALA A 304 23.05 18.28 2.54
N ILE A 305 22.58 17.10 3.00
CA ILE A 305 21.20 16.88 3.40
C ILE A 305 20.79 17.78 4.57
N GLN A 306 21.63 17.94 5.60
CA GLN A 306 21.36 18.85 6.71
C GLN A 306 21.17 20.31 6.24
N LEU A 307 21.98 20.77 5.29
CA LEU A 307 21.83 22.10 4.69
C LEU A 307 20.52 22.22 3.91
N LEU A 308 20.15 21.20 3.13
CA LEU A 308 18.92 21.16 2.37
C LEU A 308 17.69 21.20 3.29
N LEU A 309 17.66 20.37 4.35
CA LEU A 309 16.59 20.35 5.34
C LEU A 309 16.42 21.73 6.02
N LYS A 310 17.54 22.38 6.40
CA LYS A 310 17.51 23.74 6.96
C LYS A 310 16.95 24.76 5.97
N LYS A 311 17.42 24.71 4.70
CA LYS A 311 16.93 25.60 3.63
C LYS A 311 15.43 25.44 3.39
N ARG A 312 14.90 24.23 3.55
CA ARG A 312 13.48 23.92 3.37
C ARG A 312 12.64 24.04 4.64
N ALA A 313 13.23 24.51 5.73
CA ALA A 313 12.58 24.62 7.03
C ALA A 313 11.94 23.30 7.52
N ILE A 314 12.54 22.16 7.13
CA ILE A 314 12.12 20.82 7.58
C ILE A 314 12.77 20.58 8.95
N ALA A 315 12.03 20.89 10.00
CA ALA A 315 12.51 20.79 11.37
C ALA A 315 12.30 19.37 11.95
N GLY A 316 13.19 18.94 12.88
CA GLY A 316 13.03 17.69 13.63
C GLY A 316 13.32 16.41 12.84
N ALA A 317 13.85 16.52 11.63
CA ALA A 317 14.37 15.39 10.87
C ALA A 317 15.83 15.11 11.28
N ARG A 318 16.14 13.85 11.60
CA ARG A 318 17.53 13.41 11.84
C ARG A 318 18.23 13.13 10.52
N VAL A 319 19.57 13.27 10.50
CA VAL A 319 20.41 12.81 9.39
C VAL A 319 21.53 11.96 9.95
N ARG A 320 21.66 10.73 9.47
CA ARG A 320 22.72 9.81 9.85
C ARG A 320 23.28 9.05 8.65
N SER A 321 24.41 8.45 8.79
CA SER A 321 24.97 7.52 7.82
C SER A 321 24.49 6.09 8.11
N SER A 322 24.47 5.25 7.08
CA SER A 322 24.29 3.81 7.22
C SER A 322 25.38 3.21 8.09
N GLU A 323 25.02 2.22 8.90
CA GLU A 323 25.96 1.41 9.68
C GLU A 323 26.58 0.27 8.84
N LEU A 324 26.06 0.07 7.62
CA LEU A 324 26.49 -0.98 6.70
C LEU A 324 27.61 -0.47 5.80
N ALA A 325 28.58 -1.34 5.48
CA ALA A 325 29.58 -1.11 4.44
C ALA A 325 29.21 -1.94 3.21
N LEU A 326 28.97 -1.28 2.08
CA LEU A 326 28.95 -1.98 0.78
C LEU A 326 30.40 -2.22 0.36
N ARG A 327 30.82 -3.47 0.35
CA ARG A 327 32.08 -3.91 -0.27
C ARG A 327 31.87 -4.14 -1.75
#